data_08a1d1ba2fd4876c348018548cd07f1c
#
_entry.id   08a1d1ba2fd4876c348018548cd07f1c
#
_cell.length_a   1.000
_cell.length_b   1.000
_cell.length_c   1.000
_cell.angle_alpha   90.00
_cell.angle_beta   90.00
_cell.angle_gamma   90.00
#
_symmetry.space_group_name_H-M   'P 1'
#
loop_
_entity.id
_entity.type
_entity.pdbx_description
1 polymer ?
#
loop_
_entity_poly.entity_id
_entity_poly.type
_entity_poly.pdbx_seq_one_letter_code
_entity_poly.pdbx_strand_id
1 'polypeptide(L)'
;MPSLPLRIAILECGTPQPNTLNKYGGYGGVFTSLLLSGADALAYPNLSSSSGLSISIFDVANTLSYPSLQDIDAILLTASASNSFDDDPWILKLVAFVRKVLEQRRVRIIAACFGHQIIGRALGAKVGRSDKGWETSVTAIDLTRKGQKIFGKTSLVSIPFIPPCLWYRGLLTSGV
;
A
#
# COMPACT_ATOMS: atom_id res chain seq x y z
N MET A 1 -6.40 3.01 21.74
CA MET A 1 -7.06 2.75 20.44
C MET A 1 -7.13 4.06 19.67
N PRO A 2 -7.02 4.08 18.35
CA PRO A 2 -7.21 5.33 17.61
C PRO A 2 -8.65 5.83 17.83
N SER A 3 -8.80 7.16 17.91
CA SER A 3 -10.13 7.78 17.98
C SER A 3 -10.81 7.69 16.61
N LEU A 4 -12.11 7.41 16.60
CA LEU A 4 -12.89 7.49 15.37
C LEU A 4 -13.34 8.96 15.12
N PRO A 5 -13.49 9.37 13.86
CA PRO A 5 -13.26 8.60 12.66
C PRO A 5 -11.77 8.37 12.38
N LEU A 6 -11.42 7.18 11.88
CA LEU A 6 -10.07 6.88 11.40
C LEU A 6 -9.85 7.60 10.06
N ARG A 7 -8.90 8.53 10.01
CA ARG A 7 -8.61 9.37 8.85
C ARG A 7 -7.54 8.69 7.99
N ILE A 8 -7.94 8.23 6.81
CA ILE A 8 -7.09 7.48 5.88
C ILE A 8 -6.89 8.29 4.61
N ALA A 9 -5.63 8.55 4.26
CA ALA A 9 -5.27 9.13 2.96
C ALA A 9 -4.83 8.04 1.99
N ILE A 10 -5.54 7.90 0.87
CA ILE A 10 -5.15 7.02 -0.23
C ILE A 10 -4.26 7.81 -1.18
N LEU A 11 -3.03 7.35 -1.38
CA LEU A 11 -2.07 7.94 -2.30
C LEU A 11 -2.13 7.18 -3.62
N GLU A 12 -2.74 7.78 -4.64
CA GLU A 12 -2.82 7.20 -5.98
C GLU A 12 -1.48 7.33 -6.69
N CYS A 13 -0.85 6.19 -6.93
CA CYS A 13 0.47 6.09 -7.57
C CYS A 13 0.38 5.84 -9.09
N GLY A 14 -0.78 5.99 -9.67
CA GLY A 14 -1.01 5.79 -11.11
C GLY A 14 -2.47 5.54 -11.45
N THR A 15 -2.71 5.30 -12.74
CA THR A 15 -4.05 5.05 -13.29
C THR A 15 -4.24 3.55 -13.52
N PRO A 16 -5.36 2.96 -13.09
CA PRO A 16 -5.67 1.56 -13.35
C PRO A 16 -6.08 1.34 -14.82
N GLN A 17 -6.24 0.08 -15.19
CA GLN A 17 -6.77 -0.32 -16.50
C GLN A 17 -8.16 0.28 -16.76
N PRO A 18 -8.54 0.53 -18.03
CA PRO A 18 -9.77 1.24 -18.38
C PRO A 18 -11.04 0.71 -17.73
N ASN A 19 -11.23 -0.61 -17.66
CA ASN A 19 -12.40 -1.20 -17.02
C ASN A 19 -12.49 -0.87 -15.52
N THR A 20 -11.36 -0.87 -14.83
CA THR A 20 -11.28 -0.50 -13.42
C THR A 20 -11.49 1.00 -13.23
N LEU A 21 -10.88 1.81 -14.11
CA LEU A 21 -11.06 3.26 -14.11
C LEU A 21 -12.53 3.63 -14.29
N ASN A 22 -13.21 3.03 -15.28
CA ASN A 22 -14.62 3.28 -15.57
C ASN A 22 -15.55 2.88 -14.40
N LYS A 23 -15.20 1.78 -13.71
CA LYS A 23 -16.03 1.26 -12.61
C LYS A 23 -15.84 2.02 -11.30
N TYR A 24 -14.60 2.41 -10.98
CA TYR A 24 -14.23 2.92 -9.66
C TYR A 24 -13.69 4.36 -9.68
N GLY A 25 -13.48 4.97 -10.85
CA GLY A 25 -12.93 6.30 -10.99
C GLY A 25 -11.40 6.40 -10.77
N GLY A 26 -10.74 5.30 -10.41
CA GLY A 26 -9.30 5.27 -10.11
C GLY A 26 -8.96 4.19 -9.09
N TYR A 27 -7.69 4.10 -8.74
CA TYR A 27 -7.25 3.23 -7.64
C TYR A 27 -7.82 3.71 -6.29
N GLY A 28 -8.00 5.01 -6.11
CA GLY A 28 -8.61 5.58 -4.91
C GLY A 28 -10.00 5.01 -4.66
N GLY A 29 -10.84 4.93 -5.70
CA GLY A 29 -12.16 4.33 -5.60
C GLY A 29 -12.13 2.83 -5.33
N VAL A 30 -11.18 2.08 -5.92
CA VAL A 30 -10.99 0.65 -5.63
C VAL A 30 -10.69 0.44 -4.15
N PHE A 31 -9.70 1.15 -3.60
CA PHE A 31 -9.30 0.98 -2.21
C PHE A 31 -10.31 1.56 -1.24
N THR A 32 -11.04 2.62 -1.61
CA THR A 32 -12.17 3.12 -0.83
C THR A 32 -13.23 2.03 -0.68
N SER A 33 -13.65 1.41 -1.78
CA SER A 33 -14.62 0.30 -1.75
C SER A 33 -14.14 -0.86 -0.89
N LEU A 34 -12.85 -1.22 -0.98
CA LEU A 34 -12.26 -2.28 -0.17
C LEU A 34 -12.26 -1.94 1.32
N LEU A 35 -11.87 -0.72 1.69
CA LEU A 35 -11.85 -0.27 3.08
C LEU A 35 -13.24 -0.22 3.70
N LEU A 36 -14.24 0.27 2.96
CA LEU A 36 -15.62 0.31 3.41
C LEU A 36 -16.18 -1.11 3.62
N SER A 37 -15.97 -2.01 2.66
CA SER A 37 -16.37 -3.42 2.79
C SER A 37 -15.65 -4.12 3.94
N GLY A 38 -14.38 -3.81 4.16
CA GLY A 38 -13.60 -4.32 5.29
C GLY A 38 -14.12 -3.83 6.63
N ALA A 39 -14.55 -2.57 6.71
CA ALA A 39 -15.13 -1.99 7.92
C ALA A 39 -16.44 -2.72 8.32
N ASP A 40 -17.29 -2.99 7.33
CA ASP A 40 -18.55 -3.75 7.57
C ASP A 40 -18.25 -5.19 8.01
N ALA A 41 -17.27 -5.85 7.37
CA ALA A 41 -16.88 -7.21 7.69
C ALA A 41 -16.26 -7.37 9.09
N LEU A 42 -15.61 -6.32 9.61
CA LEU A 42 -15.01 -6.34 10.95
C LEU A 42 -16.04 -6.32 12.08
N ALA A 43 -17.26 -5.85 11.80
CA ALA A 43 -18.33 -5.69 12.81
C ALA A 43 -17.84 -4.99 14.10
N TYR A 44 -16.92 -4.04 13.97
CA TYR A 44 -16.35 -3.31 15.10
C TYR A 44 -17.30 -2.16 15.52
N PRO A 45 -17.51 -1.91 16.83
CA PRO A 45 -18.41 -0.85 17.28
C PRO A 45 -18.06 0.51 16.68
N ASN A 46 -19.06 1.19 16.12
CA ASN A 46 -18.93 2.52 15.47
C ASN A 46 -18.01 2.56 14.23
N LEU A 47 -17.72 1.41 13.63
CA LEU A 47 -16.96 1.31 12.39
C LEU A 47 -17.76 0.53 11.35
N SER A 48 -18.13 1.19 10.26
CA SER A 48 -18.88 0.60 9.14
C SER A 48 -18.61 1.38 7.86
N SER A 49 -19.17 0.94 6.75
CA SER A 49 -19.11 1.67 5.47
C SER A 49 -19.75 3.07 5.53
N SER A 50 -20.65 3.32 6.49
CA SER A 50 -21.34 4.60 6.67
C SER A 50 -20.80 5.44 7.83
N SER A 51 -19.91 4.90 8.66
CA SER A 51 -19.41 5.62 9.84
C SER A 51 -18.01 5.14 10.27
N GLY A 52 -17.30 6.00 10.96
CA GLY A 52 -16.01 5.66 11.57
C GLY A 52 -14.80 5.69 10.63
N LEU A 53 -15.00 5.95 9.32
CA LEU A 53 -13.92 6.18 8.36
C LEU A 53 -14.05 7.59 7.75
N SER A 54 -12.90 8.26 7.60
CA SER A 54 -12.75 9.50 6.82
C SER A 54 -11.66 9.24 5.79
N ILE A 55 -12.05 9.08 4.53
CA ILE A 55 -11.15 8.71 3.44
C ILE A 55 -10.93 9.90 2.54
N SER A 56 -9.68 10.24 2.26
CA SER A 56 -9.27 11.26 1.30
C SER A 56 -8.32 10.65 0.26
N ILE A 57 -8.38 11.15 -0.98
CA ILE A 57 -7.60 10.63 -2.11
C ILE A 57 -6.66 11.72 -2.59
N PHE A 58 -5.41 11.38 -2.84
CA PHE A 58 -4.35 12.27 -3.29
C PHE A 58 -3.65 11.66 -4.50
N ASP A 59 -3.66 12.36 -5.63
CA ASP A 59 -2.90 11.95 -6.82
C ASP A 59 -1.44 12.41 -6.65
N VAL A 60 -0.58 11.47 -6.26
CA VAL A 60 0.83 11.74 -6.04
C VAL A 60 1.66 11.61 -7.32
N ALA A 61 1.12 10.95 -8.34
CA ALA A 61 1.83 10.69 -9.59
C ALA A 61 1.73 11.88 -10.55
N ASN A 62 0.52 12.46 -10.72
CA ASN A 62 0.29 13.51 -11.71
C ASN A 62 0.28 14.91 -11.07
N THR A 63 -0.39 15.07 -9.94
CA THR A 63 -0.55 16.39 -9.30
C THR A 63 0.43 16.65 -8.17
N LEU A 64 1.22 15.65 -7.79
CA LEU A 64 2.16 15.72 -6.67
C LEU A 64 1.49 16.17 -5.36
N SER A 65 0.20 15.87 -5.19
CA SER A 65 -0.60 16.25 -4.03
C SER A 65 -0.39 15.27 -2.87
N TYR A 66 -0.19 15.80 -1.67
CA TYR A 66 0.06 15.00 -0.46
C TYR A 66 -0.76 15.54 0.71
N PRO A 67 -1.21 14.66 1.63
CA PRO A 67 -1.89 15.09 2.84
C PRO A 67 -0.93 15.75 3.83
N SER A 68 -1.48 16.62 4.67
CA SER A 68 -0.80 17.03 5.91
C SER A 68 -0.77 15.83 6.87
N LEU A 69 0.40 15.51 7.40
CA LEU A 69 0.55 14.34 8.27
C LEU A 69 -0.21 14.51 9.61
N GLN A 70 -0.54 15.72 10.01
CA GLN A 70 -1.31 16.00 11.22
C GLN A 70 -2.80 15.64 11.06
N ASP A 71 -3.30 15.66 9.83
CA ASP A 71 -4.73 15.49 9.52
C ASP A 71 -5.12 14.04 9.21
N ILE A 72 -4.17 13.10 9.26
CA ILE A 72 -4.37 11.70 8.91
C ILE A 72 -3.83 10.76 9.98
N ASP A 73 -4.40 9.56 10.06
CA ASP A 73 -3.97 8.51 10.98
C ASP A 73 -3.31 7.33 10.24
N ALA A 74 -3.63 7.19 8.95
CA ALA A 74 -3.00 6.21 8.08
C ALA A 74 -2.86 6.72 6.64
N ILE A 75 -1.86 6.19 5.93
CA ILE A 75 -1.75 6.28 4.48
C ILE A 75 -1.90 4.91 3.85
N LEU A 76 -2.50 4.86 2.66
CA LEU A 76 -2.56 3.69 1.81
C LEU A 76 -1.94 4.04 0.45
N LEU A 77 -0.81 3.39 0.11
CA LEU A 77 -0.17 3.54 -1.19
C LEU A 77 -0.74 2.50 -2.16
N THR A 78 -1.16 2.96 -3.33
CA THR A 78 -1.78 2.08 -4.34
C THR A 78 -0.74 1.37 -5.22
N ALA A 79 -1.23 0.55 -6.14
CA ALA A 79 -0.45 0.02 -7.26
C ALA A 79 -0.08 1.12 -8.27
N SER A 80 0.88 0.81 -9.14
CA SER A 80 1.28 1.62 -10.30
C SER A 80 1.77 0.71 -11.43
N ALA A 81 1.71 1.19 -12.66
CA ALA A 81 2.38 0.57 -13.80
C ALA A 81 3.86 1.00 -13.92
N SER A 82 4.28 2.01 -13.18
CA SER A 82 5.67 2.50 -13.16
C SER A 82 6.58 1.56 -12.38
N ASN A 83 7.88 1.62 -12.66
CA ASN A 83 8.87 0.90 -11.87
C ASN A 83 9.20 1.70 -10.59
N SER A 84 9.09 1.07 -9.45
CA SER A 84 9.35 1.72 -8.15
C SER A 84 10.82 2.10 -7.92
N PHE A 85 11.72 1.56 -8.73
CA PHE A 85 13.17 1.81 -8.69
C PHE A 85 13.64 2.91 -9.66
N ASP A 86 12.74 3.44 -10.52
CA ASP A 86 13.07 4.56 -11.39
C ASP A 86 13.25 5.85 -10.59
N ASP A 87 14.03 6.79 -11.13
CA ASP A 87 14.32 8.07 -10.49
C ASP A 87 13.45 9.20 -11.02
N ASP A 88 12.24 8.90 -11.45
CA ASP A 88 11.25 9.90 -11.82
C ASP A 88 11.00 10.85 -10.65
N PRO A 89 10.87 12.17 -10.89
CA PRO A 89 10.73 13.17 -9.82
C PRO A 89 9.58 12.89 -8.85
N TRP A 90 8.45 12.39 -9.35
CA TRP A 90 7.31 12.06 -8.51
C TRP A 90 7.56 10.84 -7.61
N ILE A 91 8.32 9.82 -8.11
CA ILE A 91 8.72 8.64 -7.35
C ILE A 91 9.68 9.03 -6.23
N LEU A 92 10.69 9.84 -6.55
CA LEU A 92 11.64 10.34 -5.56
C LEU A 92 10.94 11.16 -4.47
N LYS A 93 9.97 12.01 -4.85
CA LYS A 93 9.15 12.78 -3.91
C LYS A 93 8.30 11.87 -3.02
N LEU A 94 7.69 10.82 -3.60
CA LEU A 94 6.92 9.82 -2.85
C LEU A 94 7.80 9.07 -1.84
N VAL A 95 8.99 8.62 -2.26
CA VAL A 95 9.96 7.96 -1.35
C VAL A 95 10.33 8.89 -0.20
N ALA A 96 10.61 10.16 -0.49
CA ALA A 96 10.93 11.16 0.55
C ALA A 96 9.75 11.40 1.50
N PHE A 97 8.52 11.44 0.99
CA PHE A 97 7.31 11.57 1.81
C PHE A 97 7.12 10.35 2.73
N VAL A 98 7.23 9.12 2.17
CA VAL A 98 7.11 7.88 2.95
C VAL A 98 8.18 7.80 4.04
N ARG A 99 9.42 8.26 3.75
CA ARG A 99 10.48 8.33 4.76
C ARG A 99 10.10 9.23 5.93
N LYS A 100 9.53 10.42 5.67
CA LYS A 100 9.01 11.31 6.74
C LYS A 100 7.91 10.64 7.57
N VAL A 101 7.01 9.89 6.92
CA VAL A 101 5.96 9.13 7.63
C VAL A 101 6.55 8.07 8.55
N LEU A 102 7.57 7.34 8.08
CA LEU A 102 8.27 6.32 8.88
C LEU A 102 8.99 6.93 10.09
N GLU A 103 9.64 8.09 9.91
CA GLU A 103 10.35 8.80 10.98
C GLU A 103 9.42 9.24 12.11
N GLN A 104 8.23 9.72 11.79
CA GLN A 104 7.24 10.18 12.78
C GLN A 104 6.62 9.04 13.61
N ARG A 105 6.59 7.81 13.10
CA ARG A 105 6.02 6.60 13.74
C ARG A 105 4.56 6.73 14.20
N ARG A 106 3.87 7.81 13.87
CA ARG A 106 2.49 8.07 14.27
C ARG A 106 1.49 7.57 13.23
N VAL A 107 1.70 7.94 11.97
CA VAL A 107 0.84 7.57 10.86
C VAL A 107 1.13 6.13 10.45
N ARG A 108 0.09 5.31 10.34
CA ARG A 108 0.20 3.92 9.87
C ARG A 108 0.38 3.89 8.37
N ILE A 109 1.08 2.88 7.87
CA ILE A 109 1.30 2.71 6.44
C ILE A 109 0.75 1.36 6.00
N ILE A 110 -0.12 1.39 5.00
CA ILE A 110 -0.61 0.24 4.24
C ILE A 110 -0.15 0.44 2.80
N ALA A 111 0.27 -0.61 2.14
CA ALA A 111 0.72 -0.49 0.77
C ALA A 111 0.45 -1.75 -0.05
N ALA A 112 0.04 -1.55 -1.28
CA ALA A 112 -0.18 -2.61 -2.26
C ALA A 112 0.86 -2.50 -3.38
N CYS A 113 1.44 -3.64 -3.77
CA CYS A 113 2.25 -3.77 -4.97
C CYS A 113 3.40 -2.73 -5.06
N PHE A 114 3.30 -1.80 -6.00
CA PHE A 114 4.23 -0.67 -6.17
C PHE A 114 4.46 0.09 -4.85
N GLY A 115 3.38 0.38 -4.12
CA GLY A 115 3.48 1.08 -2.82
C GLY A 115 4.31 0.31 -1.80
N HIS A 116 4.22 -1.02 -1.77
CA HIS A 116 5.06 -1.86 -0.91
C HIS A 116 6.56 -1.73 -1.27
N GLN A 117 6.87 -1.68 -2.57
CA GLN A 117 8.25 -1.49 -3.05
C GLN A 117 8.79 -0.09 -2.68
N ILE A 118 7.94 0.93 -2.75
CA ILE A 118 8.28 2.30 -2.30
C ILE A 118 8.63 2.31 -0.80
N ILE A 119 7.90 1.57 0.03
CA ILE A 119 8.27 1.43 1.46
C ILE A 119 9.66 0.78 1.60
N GLY A 120 9.93 -0.30 0.87
CA GLY A 120 11.25 -0.93 0.85
C GLY A 120 12.36 0.07 0.49
N ARG A 121 12.14 0.86 -0.56
CA ARG A 121 13.08 1.92 -1.00
C ARG A 121 13.25 3.02 0.06
N ALA A 122 12.18 3.44 0.72
CA ALA A 122 12.22 4.44 1.79
C ALA A 122 13.00 3.94 3.02
N LEU A 123 12.97 2.64 3.30
CA LEU A 123 13.73 1.97 4.34
C LEU A 123 15.21 1.71 3.96
N GLY A 124 15.62 2.06 2.74
CA GLY A 124 16.99 1.86 2.26
C GLY A 124 17.25 0.46 1.68
N ALA A 125 16.22 -0.35 1.48
CA ALA A 125 16.39 -1.64 0.82
C ALA A 125 16.70 -1.47 -0.67
N LYS A 126 17.49 -2.40 -1.23
CA LYS A 126 17.70 -2.48 -2.67
C LYS A 126 16.40 -2.95 -3.34
N VAL A 127 15.83 -2.11 -4.17
CA VAL A 127 14.64 -2.41 -4.98
C VAL A 127 15.05 -2.35 -6.44
N GLY A 128 14.70 -3.36 -7.24
CA GLY A 128 15.08 -3.46 -8.64
C GLY A 128 14.41 -4.62 -9.34
N ARG A 129 14.76 -4.90 -10.57
CA ARG A 129 14.28 -6.07 -11.30
C ARG A 129 14.77 -7.37 -10.68
N SER A 130 13.91 -8.38 -10.69
CA SER A 130 14.29 -9.74 -10.31
C SER A 130 15.02 -10.42 -11.46
N ASP A 131 16.14 -11.07 -11.15
CA ASP A 131 16.89 -11.89 -12.12
C ASP A 131 16.16 -13.20 -12.46
N LYS A 132 15.10 -13.54 -11.70
CA LYS A 132 14.31 -14.76 -11.88
C LYS A 132 13.17 -14.65 -12.90
N GLY A 133 13.04 -13.51 -13.56
CA GLY A 133 11.98 -13.26 -14.55
C GLY A 133 10.66 -12.77 -13.93
N TRP A 134 9.59 -12.89 -14.69
CA TRP A 134 8.25 -12.42 -14.29
C TRP A 134 7.54 -13.45 -13.44
N GLU A 135 7.01 -13.03 -12.30
CA GLU A 135 6.09 -13.84 -11.51
C GLU A 135 4.65 -13.43 -11.87
N THR A 136 3.98 -14.25 -12.65
CA THR A 136 2.63 -13.94 -13.18
C THR A 136 1.56 -14.91 -12.69
N SER A 137 1.87 -15.75 -11.71
CA SER A 137 0.96 -16.78 -11.22
C SER A 137 0.57 -16.57 -9.76
N VAL A 138 -0.52 -17.23 -9.37
CA VAL A 138 -0.90 -17.35 -7.96
C VAL A 138 0.16 -18.16 -7.24
N THR A 139 0.86 -17.57 -6.29
CA THR A 139 1.96 -18.19 -5.57
C THR A 139 1.68 -18.21 -4.07
N ALA A 140 1.91 -19.35 -3.43
CA ALA A 140 1.90 -19.43 -1.98
C ALA A 140 3.18 -18.79 -1.42
N ILE A 141 3.03 -17.94 -0.42
CA ILE A 141 4.14 -17.27 0.26
C ILE A 141 4.17 -17.74 1.70
N ASP A 142 5.26 -18.37 2.10
CA ASP A 142 5.48 -18.74 3.49
C ASP A 142 5.73 -17.50 4.35
N LEU A 143 5.01 -17.43 5.46
CA LEU A 143 5.13 -16.32 6.39
C LEU A 143 6.21 -16.58 7.43
N THR A 144 6.95 -15.53 7.78
CA THR A 144 7.82 -15.54 8.96
C THR A 144 6.99 -15.78 10.23
N ARG A 145 7.65 -16.13 11.35
CA ARG A 145 7.00 -16.23 12.66
C ARG A 145 6.24 -14.94 13.03
N LYS A 146 6.76 -13.77 12.65
CA LYS A 146 6.10 -12.47 12.86
C LYS A 146 4.88 -12.31 11.96
N GLY A 147 4.99 -12.68 10.70
CA GLY A 147 3.86 -12.70 9.76
C GLY A 147 2.76 -13.66 10.22
N GLN A 148 3.12 -14.86 10.66
CA GLN A 148 2.16 -15.84 11.18
C GLN A 148 1.38 -15.30 12.39
N LYS A 149 2.05 -14.59 13.31
CA LYS A 149 1.38 -13.95 14.45
C LYS A 149 0.39 -12.85 14.02
N ILE A 150 0.72 -12.10 12.96
CA ILE A 150 -0.13 -11.01 12.47
C ILE A 150 -1.34 -11.55 11.70
N PHE A 151 -1.12 -12.53 10.83
CA PHE A 151 -2.16 -13.03 9.91
C PHE A 151 -2.87 -14.29 10.42
N GLY A 152 -2.40 -14.92 11.50
CA GLY A 152 -2.98 -16.15 12.01
C GLY A 152 -2.88 -17.35 11.06
N LYS A 153 -1.95 -17.30 10.10
CA LYS A 153 -1.75 -18.29 9.02
C LYS A 153 -0.26 -18.58 8.85
N THR A 154 0.07 -19.76 8.33
CA THR A 154 1.45 -20.14 7.99
C THR A 154 1.90 -19.61 6.63
N SER A 155 0.94 -19.45 5.71
CA SER A 155 1.17 -18.96 4.35
C SER A 155 0.03 -18.05 3.92
N LEU A 156 0.31 -17.21 2.93
CA LEU A 156 -0.68 -16.41 2.20
C LEU A 156 -0.59 -16.75 0.72
N VAL A 157 -1.71 -16.61 0.03
CA VAL A 157 -1.74 -16.68 -1.43
C VAL A 157 -1.55 -15.26 -1.96
N SER A 158 -0.51 -15.06 -2.76
CA SER A 158 -0.31 -13.82 -3.51
C SER A 158 -0.71 -14.05 -4.96
N ILE A 159 -1.37 -13.06 -5.53
CA ILE A 159 -1.60 -12.97 -6.98
C ILE A 159 -0.66 -11.86 -7.46
N PRO A 160 0.58 -12.17 -7.84
CA PRO A 160 1.46 -11.17 -8.41
C PRO A 160 0.98 -10.89 -9.85
N PHE A 161 0.37 -9.75 -10.03
CA PHE A 161 0.11 -9.16 -11.35
C PHE A 161 1.18 -8.12 -11.66
N ILE A 162 2.46 -8.46 -11.41
CA ILE A 162 3.53 -7.49 -11.36
C ILE A 162 4.74 -8.02 -12.10
N PRO A 163 5.40 -7.13 -12.90
CA PRO A 163 6.75 -7.42 -13.35
C PRO A 163 7.63 -7.80 -12.14
N PRO A 164 8.63 -8.63 -12.34
CA PRO A 164 9.45 -9.16 -11.25
C PRO A 164 10.19 -8.01 -10.57
N CYS A 165 9.56 -7.46 -9.57
CA CYS A 165 10.16 -6.50 -8.67
C CYS A 165 10.42 -7.21 -7.37
N LEU A 166 11.64 -7.16 -6.94
CA LEU A 166 12.17 -7.80 -5.75
C LEU A 166 11.18 -7.85 -4.61
N TRP A 167 10.94 -9.03 -4.11
CA TRP A 167 10.38 -9.26 -2.80
C TRP A 167 11.34 -8.65 -1.77
N TYR A 168 10.84 -7.67 -1.00
CA TYR A 168 11.56 -7.20 0.17
C TYR A 168 11.59 -8.31 1.23
N ARG A 169 12.69 -9.06 1.26
CA ARG A 169 12.93 -10.17 2.19
C ARG A 169 13.18 -9.74 3.65
N GLY A 170 12.94 -8.49 4.02
CA GLY A 170 13.51 -7.95 5.25
C GLY A 170 12.63 -7.80 6.47
N LEU A 171 11.29 -7.74 6.35
CA LEU A 171 10.42 -7.48 7.51
C LEU A 171 9.37 -8.55 7.80
N LEU A 172 8.93 -9.30 6.82
CA LEU A 172 7.91 -10.35 6.98
C LEU A 172 8.40 -11.72 6.55
N THR A 173 9.53 -11.81 5.85
CA THR A 173 10.14 -13.07 5.44
C THR A 173 11.52 -13.20 6.08
N SER A 174 11.80 -14.34 6.72
CA SER A 174 13.10 -14.69 7.25
C SER A 174 14.10 -14.83 6.10
N GLY A 175 15.02 -13.93 6.02
CA GLY A 175 16.22 -14.04 5.23
C GLY A 175 17.35 -13.49 6.04
N VAL A 176 18.24 -14.36 6.43
CA VAL A 176 19.58 -14.09 6.93
C VAL A 176 20.29 -13.15 5.97
#